data_9cbc8d4a9c0e89521ddbfe6a61a562e6
#
_entry.id   9cbc8d4a9c0e89521ddbfe6a61a562e6
#
_cell.length_a   1.000
_cell.length_b   1.000
_cell.length_c   1.000
_cell.angle_alpha   90.00
_cell.angle_beta   90.00
_cell.angle_gamma   90.00
#
_symmetry.space_group_name_H-M   'P 1'
#
loop_
_entity.id
_entity.type
_entity.pdbx_description
1 polymer ?
#
loop_
_entity_poly.entity_id
_entity_poly.type
_entity_poly.pdbx_seq_one_letter_code
_entity_poly.pdbx_strand_id
1 'polypeptide(L)'
;ACERFSFYGMRNILVQFLVSSVILAYLPVSEREGAAKDVFHSFVIGVYFFPLLGGWLSDRFFGKYNTVLWFSLLYCAGHACLALFEGNRNGFYTGLFLIALGSGGIKPLVVSFVGDQFDRTNKSMAKVVFDFFYWTINFGSFFASLLMPLFLRNYGPAIAFGIPGVLMFVATLIFWMGRKQYVRVPPSRGEDPDSFYNVARTALTTPIDGQGRTGLWVAQAGAVLAVAMLSCWAFKPAFWPEHFGFVITACLALGALIAFGGMGVSMQLERARGRHSDAAVDSVRSVLRLIIGFALPTPCWSLFDQKASTWVLQGKTMMVPHDQWWWPSMLVKEAGQMQALNPLLVMLIIPF
;
A
#
# COMPACT_ATOMS: atom_id res chain seq x y z
N ALA A 1 12.70 7.92 8.99
CA ALA A 1 11.94 7.98 10.24
C ALA A 1 10.70 8.86 10.11
N CYS A 2 10.80 10.15 9.77
CA CYS A 2 9.66 11.10 9.77
C CYS A 2 8.49 10.66 8.88
N GLU A 3 8.75 10.24 7.65
CA GLU A 3 7.70 9.74 6.73
C GLU A 3 7.04 8.46 7.28
N ARG A 4 7.83 7.54 7.84
CA ARG A 4 7.28 6.31 8.45
C ARG A 4 6.47 6.61 9.70
N PHE A 5 6.95 7.52 10.55
CA PHE A 5 6.16 8.03 11.68
C PHE A 5 4.82 8.59 11.20
N SER A 6 4.85 9.43 10.16
CA SER A 6 3.67 10.05 9.59
C SER A 6 2.63 9.00 9.14
N PHE A 7 3.06 8.01 8.36
CA PHE A 7 2.17 6.97 7.86
C PHE A 7 1.59 6.08 8.96
N TYR A 8 2.46 5.49 9.79
CA TYR A 8 2.02 4.58 10.83
C TYR A 8 1.26 5.29 11.94
N GLY A 9 1.64 6.54 12.23
CA GLY A 9 0.95 7.36 13.23
C GLY A 9 -0.50 7.61 12.85
N MET A 10 -0.75 8.11 11.65
CA MET A 10 -2.11 8.31 11.14
C MET A 10 -2.89 6.99 11.07
N ARG A 11 -2.28 5.93 10.51
CA ARG A 11 -2.93 4.63 10.36
C ARG A 11 -3.38 4.04 11.70
N ASN A 12 -2.57 4.17 12.76
CA ASN A 12 -2.83 3.58 14.06
C ASN A 12 -4.00 4.23 14.81
N ILE A 13 -4.30 5.49 14.54
CA ILE A 13 -5.39 6.22 15.20
C ILE A 13 -6.66 6.29 14.34
N LEU A 14 -6.59 5.96 13.05
CA LEU A 14 -7.66 6.20 12.08
C LEU A 14 -8.97 5.50 12.46
N VAL A 15 -8.96 4.20 12.72
CA VAL A 15 -10.18 3.45 13.07
C VAL A 15 -10.76 3.96 14.38
N GLN A 16 -9.90 4.18 15.38
CA GLN A 16 -10.31 4.68 16.69
C GLN A 16 -10.99 6.05 16.58
N PHE A 17 -10.43 6.94 15.77
CA PHE A 17 -11.01 8.25 15.49
C PHE A 17 -12.36 8.11 14.77
N LEU A 18 -12.44 7.31 13.69
CA LEU A 18 -13.66 7.18 12.89
C LEU A 18 -14.85 6.70 13.71
N VAL A 19 -14.66 5.72 14.60
CA VAL A 19 -15.74 5.18 15.45
C VAL A 19 -16.34 6.27 16.37
N SER A 20 -15.48 7.16 16.90
CA SER A 20 -15.90 8.21 17.84
C SER A 20 -16.20 9.56 17.18
N SER A 21 -15.92 9.71 15.88
CA SER A 21 -15.98 10.99 15.17
C SER A 21 -17.40 11.37 14.70
N VAL A 22 -17.56 12.66 14.44
CA VAL A 22 -18.76 13.23 13.80
C VAL A 22 -18.92 12.73 12.35
N ILE A 23 -17.82 12.27 11.71
CA ILE A 23 -17.81 11.79 10.32
C ILE A 23 -18.79 10.63 10.09
N LEU A 24 -18.89 9.70 11.05
CA LEU A 24 -19.81 8.56 11.02
C LEU A 24 -21.05 8.76 11.90
N ALA A 25 -21.31 9.98 12.42
CA ALA A 25 -22.43 10.26 13.30
C ALA A 25 -23.81 10.07 12.65
N TYR A 26 -23.87 10.03 11.32
CA TYR A 26 -25.10 9.75 10.57
C TYR A 26 -25.53 8.27 10.64
N LEU A 27 -24.65 7.38 11.14
CA LEU A 27 -24.95 5.97 11.33
C LEU A 27 -25.31 5.67 12.80
N PRO A 28 -26.17 4.67 13.04
CA PRO A 28 -26.39 4.11 14.38
C PRO A 28 -25.07 3.65 15.02
N VAL A 29 -24.95 3.76 16.34
CA VAL A 29 -23.73 3.40 17.07
C VAL A 29 -23.28 1.98 16.78
N SER A 30 -24.22 1.04 16.63
CA SER A 30 -23.97 -0.37 16.31
C SER A 30 -23.28 -0.59 14.94
N GLU A 31 -23.44 0.33 13.99
CA GLU A 31 -22.91 0.19 12.63
C GLU A 31 -21.59 0.95 12.43
N ARG A 32 -21.23 1.88 13.32
CA ARG A 32 -20.05 2.73 13.18
C ARG A 32 -18.74 1.95 13.14
N GLU A 33 -18.61 0.89 13.92
CA GLU A 33 -17.41 0.05 13.89
C GLU A 33 -17.22 -0.65 12.54
N GLY A 34 -18.29 -1.17 11.94
CA GLY A 34 -18.28 -1.77 10.62
C GLY A 34 -17.84 -0.75 9.57
N ALA A 35 -18.51 0.41 9.55
CA ALA A 35 -18.20 1.50 8.62
C ALA A 35 -16.76 2.04 8.78
N ALA A 36 -16.26 2.16 10.01
CA ALA A 36 -14.89 2.60 10.26
C ALA A 36 -13.86 1.60 9.72
N LYS A 37 -14.11 0.30 9.86
CA LYS A 37 -13.27 -0.76 9.27
C LYS A 37 -13.31 -0.71 7.74
N ASP A 38 -14.48 -0.49 7.14
CA ASP A 38 -14.62 -0.38 5.69
C ASP A 38 -13.84 0.82 5.12
N VAL A 39 -13.92 1.98 5.77
CA VAL A 39 -13.12 3.17 5.40
C VAL A 39 -11.62 2.87 5.53
N PHE A 40 -11.21 2.25 6.64
CA PHE A 40 -9.82 1.89 6.88
C PHE A 40 -9.29 0.92 5.80
N HIS A 41 -10.01 -0.16 5.53
CA HIS A 41 -9.57 -1.14 4.53
C HIS A 41 -9.61 -0.58 3.11
N SER A 42 -10.57 0.28 2.76
CA SER A 42 -10.60 1.00 1.49
C SER A 42 -9.38 1.91 1.32
N PHE A 43 -9.01 2.63 2.37
CA PHE A 43 -7.78 3.41 2.40
C PHE A 43 -6.53 2.53 2.21
N VAL A 44 -6.43 1.39 2.92
CA VAL A 44 -5.29 0.46 2.82
C VAL A 44 -5.18 -0.13 1.42
N ILE A 45 -6.30 -0.49 0.77
CA ILE A 45 -6.31 -0.94 -0.62
C ILE A 45 -5.72 0.13 -1.54
N GLY A 46 -6.13 1.39 -1.39
CA GLY A 46 -5.54 2.50 -2.14
C GLY A 46 -4.02 2.60 -1.93
N VAL A 47 -3.56 2.50 -0.69
CA VAL A 47 -2.14 2.54 -0.31
C VAL A 47 -1.30 1.43 -0.97
N TYR A 48 -1.90 0.27 -1.28
CA TYR A 48 -1.22 -0.84 -1.97
C TYR A 48 -1.45 -0.84 -3.48
N PHE A 49 -2.52 -0.22 -3.97
CA PHE A 49 -2.83 -0.09 -5.40
C PHE A 49 -2.01 1.04 -6.06
N PHE A 50 -1.96 2.23 -5.46
CA PHE A 50 -1.28 3.39 -6.04
C PHE A 50 0.24 3.24 -6.25
N PRO A 51 0.99 2.36 -5.55
CA PRO A 51 2.36 2.02 -5.90
C PRO A 51 2.56 1.57 -7.35
N LEU A 52 1.59 0.89 -7.94
CA LEU A 52 1.65 0.51 -9.35
C LEU A 52 1.62 1.74 -10.26
N LEU A 53 0.74 2.70 -9.95
CA LEU A 53 0.65 3.97 -10.67
C LEU A 53 1.92 4.82 -10.45
N GLY A 54 2.38 4.94 -9.20
CA GLY A 54 3.58 5.72 -8.87
C GLY A 54 4.85 5.18 -9.53
N GLY A 55 5.02 3.85 -9.54
CA GLY A 55 6.12 3.18 -10.25
C GLY A 55 6.06 3.45 -11.74
N TRP A 56 4.91 3.25 -12.36
CA TRP A 56 4.72 3.49 -13.79
C TRP A 56 4.96 4.95 -14.20
N LEU A 57 4.44 5.91 -13.44
CA LEU A 57 4.68 7.35 -13.69
C LEU A 57 6.16 7.72 -13.54
N SER A 58 6.82 7.13 -12.54
CA SER A 58 8.25 7.33 -12.32
C SER A 58 9.09 6.83 -13.48
N ASP A 59 8.86 5.59 -13.89
CA ASP A 59 9.72 4.94 -14.88
C ASP A 59 9.49 5.50 -16.28
N ARG A 60 8.27 5.96 -16.58
CA ARG A 60 7.89 6.40 -17.92
C ARG A 60 8.01 7.92 -18.15
N PHE A 61 7.70 8.74 -17.13
CA PHE A 61 7.51 10.19 -17.34
C PHE A 61 8.41 11.06 -16.49
N PHE A 62 8.42 10.89 -15.18
CA PHE A 62 8.97 11.90 -14.27
C PHE A 62 10.35 11.55 -13.71
N GLY A 63 10.73 10.28 -13.71
CA GLY A 63 11.88 9.78 -12.96
C GLY A 63 11.62 9.71 -11.46
N LYS A 64 12.39 8.89 -10.75
CA LYS A 64 12.18 8.57 -9.34
C LYS A 64 12.18 9.80 -8.44
N TYR A 65 13.17 10.69 -8.59
CA TYR A 65 13.30 11.90 -7.76
C TYR A 65 12.05 12.79 -7.83
N ASN A 66 11.61 13.15 -9.03
CA ASN A 66 10.48 14.06 -9.21
C ASN A 66 9.18 13.43 -8.75
N THR A 67 8.98 12.12 -9.02
CA THR A 67 7.79 11.40 -8.55
C THR A 67 7.73 11.38 -7.03
N VAL A 68 8.82 11.03 -6.34
CA VAL A 68 8.85 11.07 -4.88
C VAL A 68 8.54 12.47 -4.36
N LEU A 69 9.12 13.53 -4.95
CA LEU A 69 8.90 14.90 -4.50
C LEU A 69 7.44 15.33 -4.66
N TRP A 70 6.85 15.16 -5.84
CA TRP A 70 5.46 15.57 -6.10
C TRP A 70 4.44 14.78 -5.27
N PHE A 71 4.65 13.48 -5.15
CA PHE A 71 3.78 12.63 -4.34
C PHE A 71 3.95 12.90 -2.83
N SER A 72 5.13 13.35 -2.39
CA SER A 72 5.33 13.83 -1.03
C SER A 72 4.53 15.10 -0.74
N LEU A 73 4.43 16.03 -1.69
CA LEU A 73 3.59 17.24 -1.55
C LEU A 73 2.10 16.89 -1.50
N LEU A 74 1.62 15.96 -2.34
CA LEU A 74 0.24 15.44 -2.26
C LEU A 74 -0.04 14.80 -0.90
N TYR A 75 0.93 14.06 -0.39
CA TYR A 75 0.84 13.43 0.93
C TYR A 75 0.75 14.48 2.05
N CYS A 76 1.56 15.55 2.01
CA CYS A 76 1.46 16.66 2.95
C CYS A 76 0.09 17.35 2.88
N ALA A 77 -0.43 17.60 1.68
CA ALA A 77 -1.76 18.17 1.48
C ALA A 77 -2.86 17.25 2.06
N GLY A 78 -2.73 15.94 1.90
CA GLY A 78 -3.64 14.97 2.50
C GLY A 78 -3.67 15.05 4.02
N HIS A 79 -2.52 15.14 4.68
CA HIS A 79 -2.45 15.33 6.14
C HIS A 79 -3.03 16.67 6.59
N ALA A 80 -2.80 17.74 5.84
CA ALA A 80 -3.42 19.03 6.10
C ALA A 80 -4.95 18.93 6.03
N CYS A 81 -5.49 18.21 5.04
CA CYS A 81 -6.93 17.95 4.95
C CYS A 81 -7.45 17.18 6.16
N LEU A 82 -6.76 16.14 6.63
CA LEU A 82 -7.18 15.38 7.82
C LEU A 82 -7.22 16.25 9.08
N ALA A 83 -6.23 17.13 9.26
CA ALA A 83 -6.14 18.01 10.41
C ALA A 83 -7.16 19.16 10.38
N LEU A 84 -7.41 19.75 9.20
CA LEU A 84 -8.28 20.92 9.06
C LEU A 84 -9.75 20.55 8.89
N PHE A 85 -10.05 19.39 8.33
CA PHE A 85 -11.40 18.93 8.01
C PHE A 85 -11.85 17.73 8.84
N GLU A 86 -11.39 17.61 10.09
CA GLU A 86 -11.71 16.50 10.99
C GLU A 86 -13.22 16.31 11.24
N GLY A 87 -14.02 17.38 11.11
CA GLY A 87 -15.48 17.36 11.23
C GLY A 87 -16.22 17.32 9.89
N ASN A 88 -15.53 17.42 8.76
CA ASN A 88 -16.14 17.43 7.43
C ASN A 88 -15.83 16.12 6.69
N ARG A 89 -16.88 15.35 6.40
CA ARG A 89 -16.78 14.04 5.77
C ARG A 89 -16.01 14.08 4.44
N ASN A 90 -16.37 15.01 3.54
CA ASN A 90 -15.78 15.09 2.20
C ASN A 90 -14.32 15.53 2.28
N GLY A 91 -14.00 16.52 3.12
CA GLY A 91 -12.64 16.99 3.32
C GLY A 91 -11.74 15.90 3.92
N PHE A 92 -12.26 15.16 4.90
CA PHE A 92 -11.51 14.07 5.53
C PHE A 92 -11.23 12.92 4.54
N TYR A 93 -12.24 12.47 3.78
CA TYR A 93 -12.05 11.41 2.78
C TYR A 93 -11.14 11.85 1.63
N THR A 94 -11.20 13.12 1.22
CA THR A 94 -10.22 13.69 0.28
C THR A 94 -8.81 13.60 0.84
N GLY A 95 -8.63 13.90 2.13
CA GLY A 95 -7.35 13.76 2.81
C GLY A 95 -6.81 12.32 2.79
N LEU A 96 -7.66 11.33 3.12
CA LEU A 96 -7.30 9.92 3.04
C LEU A 96 -6.91 9.50 1.61
N PHE A 97 -7.66 9.95 0.61
CA PHE A 97 -7.35 9.67 -0.79
C PHE A 97 -5.99 10.25 -1.21
N LEU A 98 -5.72 11.52 -0.86
CA LEU A 98 -4.45 12.18 -1.15
C LEU A 98 -3.26 11.49 -0.46
N ILE A 99 -3.44 11.01 0.78
CA ILE A 99 -2.42 10.23 1.49
C ILE A 99 -2.18 8.88 0.81
N ALA A 100 -3.25 8.16 0.44
CA ALA A 100 -3.13 6.90 -0.27
C ALA A 100 -2.40 7.06 -1.60
N LEU A 101 -2.79 8.06 -2.39
CA LEU A 101 -2.15 8.41 -3.66
C LEU A 101 -0.68 8.80 -3.44
N GLY A 102 -0.41 9.73 -2.51
CA GLY A 102 0.94 10.20 -2.18
C GLY A 102 1.86 9.07 -1.73
N SER A 103 1.36 8.16 -0.87
CA SER A 103 2.13 6.99 -0.43
C SER A 103 2.51 6.06 -1.58
N GLY A 104 1.68 6.00 -2.64
CA GLY A 104 1.93 5.22 -3.84
C GLY A 104 3.20 5.63 -4.59
N GLY A 105 3.49 6.94 -4.68
CA GLY A 105 4.72 7.44 -5.29
C GLY A 105 5.93 7.42 -4.37
N ILE A 106 5.76 7.18 -3.07
CA ILE A 106 6.87 7.23 -2.10
C ILE A 106 7.38 5.83 -1.77
N LYS A 107 6.49 4.93 -1.35
CA LYS A 107 6.86 3.61 -0.79
C LYS A 107 7.77 2.78 -1.70
N PRO A 108 7.42 2.50 -2.97
CA PRO A 108 8.24 1.67 -3.83
C PRO A 108 9.49 2.41 -4.31
N LEU A 109 9.37 3.73 -4.53
CA LEU A 109 10.41 4.49 -5.19
C LEU A 109 11.55 4.89 -4.26
N VAL A 110 11.28 5.14 -2.96
CA VAL A 110 12.35 5.52 -2.02
C VAL A 110 13.36 4.39 -1.87
N VAL A 111 12.93 3.14 -1.75
CA VAL A 111 13.83 1.97 -1.66
C VAL A 111 14.66 1.83 -2.94
N SER A 112 14.00 1.91 -4.10
CA SER A 112 14.66 1.84 -5.40
C SER A 112 15.61 3.03 -5.62
N PHE A 113 15.23 4.23 -5.19
CA PHE A 113 16.05 5.44 -5.28
C PHE A 113 17.30 5.38 -4.39
N VAL A 114 17.20 4.77 -3.19
CA VAL A 114 18.37 4.47 -2.36
C VAL A 114 19.29 3.49 -3.06
N GLY A 115 18.74 2.47 -3.73
CA GLY A 115 19.51 1.53 -4.53
C GLY A 115 20.30 2.18 -5.66
N ASP A 116 19.73 3.20 -6.31
CA ASP A 116 20.39 3.96 -7.40
C ASP A 116 21.62 4.79 -6.94
N GLN A 117 21.79 4.99 -5.63
CA GLN A 117 22.94 5.71 -5.08
C GLN A 117 24.20 4.83 -4.98
N PHE A 118 24.08 3.53 -5.25
CA PHE A 118 25.20 2.60 -5.20
C PHE A 118 25.74 2.30 -6.61
N ASP A 119 27.05 2.37 -6.73
CA ASP A 119 27.81 1.98 -7.91
C ASP A 119 28.79 0.80 -7.59
N ARG A 120 29.70 0.52 -8.49
CA ARG A 120 30.69 -0.54 -8.30
C ARG A 120 31.67 -0.26 -7.15
N THR A 121 31.87 1.01 -6.81
CA THR A 121 32.88 1.42 -5.80
C THR A 121 32.35 1.32 -4.38
N ASN A 122 31.04 1.55 -4.17
CA ASN A 122 30.40 1.58 -2.86
C ASN A 122 29.36 0.45 -2.64
N LYS A 123 29.27 -0.51 -3.58
CA LYS A 123 28.32 -1.62 -3.53
C LYS A 123 28.42 -2.47 -2.24
N SER A 124 29.62 -2.58 -1.65
CA SER A 124 29.83 -3.28 -0.39
C SER A 124 29.09 -2.67 0.79
N MET A 125 28.80 -1.36 0.75
CA MET A 125 28.05 -0.65 1.79
C MET A 125 26.52 -0.81 1.66
N ALA A 126 26.03 -1.31 0.52
CA ALA A 126 24.61 -1.38 0.24
C ALA A 126 23.85 -2.15 1.32
N LYS A 127 24.38 -3.31 1.76
CA LYS A 127 23.75 -4.11 2.82
C LYS A 127 23.57 -3.29 4.10
N VAL A 128 24.62 -2.67 4.59
CA VAL A 128 24.61 -1.90 5.84
C VAL A 128 23.61 -0.72 5.75
N VAL A 129 23.58 -0.04 4.59
CA VAL A 129 22.65 1.10 4.37
C VAL A 129 21.21 0.61 4.32
N PHE A 130 20.91 -0.53 3.68
CA PHE A 130 19.56 -1.10 3.68
C PHE A 130 19.14 -1.61 5.06
N ASP A 131 20.03 -2.22 5.82
CA ASP A 131 19.77 -2.65 7.20
C ASP A 131 19.45 -1.43 8.09
N PHE A 132 20.26 -0.35 8.00
CA PHE A 132 20.01 0.91 8.70
C PHE A 132 18.71 1.59 8.22
N PHE A 133 18.43 1.55 6.94
CA PHE A 133 17.18 2.08 6.38
C PHE A 133 15.97 1.35 6.96
N TYR A 134 16.04 0.01 7.04
CA TYR A 134 14.97 -0.79 7.62
C TYR A 134 14.84 -0.58 9.13
N TRP A 135 15.94 -0.46 9.84
CA TRP A 135 15.94 -0.07 11.25
C TRP A 135 15.24 1.28 11.46
N THR A 136 15.56 2.28 10.64
CA THR A 136 14.99 3.63 10.67
C THR A 136 13.48 3.62 10.40
N ILE A 137 12.99 2.73 9.53
CA ILE A 137 11.55 2.52 9.31
C ILE A 137 10.88 2.09 10.61
N ASN A 138 11.43 1.07 11.28
CA ASN A 138 10.87 0.55 12.52
C ASN A 138 10.97 1.54 13.67
N PHE A 139 12.04 2.33 13.74
CA PHE A 139 12.16 3.43 14.68
C PHE A 139 11.00 4.43 14.56
N GLY A 140 10.70 4.89 13.34
CA GLY A 140 9.56 5.78 13.10
C GLY A 140 8.22 5.14 13.46
N SER A 141 8.03 3.87 13.11
CA SER A 141 6.82 3.11 13.41
C SER A 141 6.62 2.88 14.92
N PHE A 142 7.69 2.60 15.65
CA PHE A 142 7.65 2.39 17.10
C PHE A 142 7.12 3.64 17.83
N PHE A 143 7.77 4.78 17.60
CA PHE A 143 7.36 6.03 18.25
C PHE A 143 5.97 6.50 17.79
N ALA A 144 5.63 6.29 16.54
CA ALA A 144 4.29 6.58 16.02
C ALA A 144 3.23 5.76 16.76
N SER A 145 3.43 4.45 16.90
CA SER A 145 2.49 3.57 17.59
C SER A 145 2.37 3.86 19.07
N LEU A 146 3.46 4.28 19.70
CA LEU A 146 3.48 4.61 21.13
C LEU A 146 2.80 5.96 21.42
N LEU A 147 3.08 6.98 20.61
CA LEU A 147 2.71 8.37 20.93
C LEU A 147 1.36 8.81 20.36
N MET A 148 1.01 8.33 19.14
CA MET A 148 -0.16 8.87 18.45
C MET A 148 -1.50 8.58 19.12
N PRO A 149 -1.75 7.39 19.73
CA PRO A 149 -2.97 7.19 20.51
C PRO A 149 -3.08 8.13 21.72
N LEU A 150 -1.95 8.47 22.36
CA LEU A 150 -1.92 9.43 23.46
C LEU A 150 -2.21 10.86 22.98
N PHE A 151 -1.65 11.25 21.83
CA PHE A 151 -1.94 12.56 21.24
C PHE A 151 -3.41 12.70 20.85
N LEU A 152 -4.00 11.66 20.26
CA LEU A 152 -5.43 11.67 19.95
C LEU A 152 -6.28 11.86 21.21
N ARG A 153 -5.95 11.16 22.29
CA ARG A 153 -6.69 11.24 23.55
C ARG A 153 -6.54 12.59 24.25
N ASN A 154 -5.30 13.12 24.32
CA ASN A 154 -4.98 14.26 25.17
C ASN A 154 -5.14 15.61 24.45
N TYR A 155 -4.92 15.66 23.15
CA TYR A 155 -4.86 16.91 22.36
C TYR A 155 -5.88 16.98 21.23
N GLY A 156 -6.65 15.90 21.03
CA GLY A 156 -7.68 15.84 20.00
C GLY A 156 -7.18 15.51 18.59
N PRO A 157 -8.11 15.32 17.64
CA PRO A 157 -7.81 14.80 16.31
C PRO A 157 -7.04 15.77 15.43
N ALA A 158 -7.31 17.09 15.49
CA ALA A 158 -6.59 18.08 14.69
C ALA A 158 -5.07 18.01 14.92
N ILE A 159 -4.64 17.96 16.17
CA ILE A 159 -3.21 17.84 16.54
C ILE A 159 -2.68 16.44 16.21
N ALA A 160 -3.46 15.40 16.50
CA ALA A 160 -3.05 14.02 16.23
C ALA A 160 -2.84 13.75 14.75
N PHE A 161 -3.64 14.32 13.85
CA PHE A 161 -3.42 14.22 12.39
C PHE A 161 -2.45 15.27 11.86
N GLY A 162 -2.29 16.40 12.56
CA GLY A 162 -1.39 17.49 12.16
C GLY A 162 0.09 17.13 12.36
N ILE A 163 0.46 16.52 13.49
CA ILE A 163 1.86 16.11 13.80
C ILE A 163 2.45 15.23 12.69
N PRO A 164 1.79 14.14 12.22
CA PRO A 164 2.25 13.39 11.08
C PRO A 164 2.46 14.23 9.83
N GLY A 165 1.58 15.20 9.57
CA GLY A 165 1.69 16.12 8.45
C GLY A 165 2.94 17.00 8.51
N VAL A 166 3.24 17.58 9.68
CA VAL A 166 4.45 18.38 9.91
C VAL A 166 5.71 17.53 9.70
N LEU A 167 5.73 16.31 10.23
CA LEU A 167 6.89 15.41 10.06
C LEU A 167 7.06 14.97 8.60
N MET A 168 5.96 14.79 7.87
CA MET A 168 6.02 14.51 6.45
C MET A 168 6.57 15.71 5.66
N PHE A 169 6.16 16.91 6.02
CA PHE A 169 6.69 18.12 5.41
C PHE A 169 8.20 18.28 5.67
N VAL A 170 8.65 18.02 6.91
CA VAL A 170 10.08 18.00 7.26
C VAL A 170 10.85 16.97 6.41
N ALA A 171 10.29 15.75 6.26
CA ALA A 171 10.90 14.72 5.42
C ALA A 171 11.02 15.18 3.96
N THR A 172 9.97 15.80 3.43
CA THR A 172 9.94 16.35 2.07
C THR A 172 10.96 17.46 1.88
N LEU A 173 11.09 18.35 2.87
CA LEU A 173 12.06 19.44 2.85
C LEU A 173 13.50 18.91 2.85
N ILE A 174 13.82 17.96 3.73
CA ILE A 174 15.15 17.33 3.78
C ILE A 174 15.45 16.63 2.44
N PHE A 175 14.50 15.89 1.88
CA PHE A 175 14.65 15.25 0.59
C PHE A 175 14.91 16.27 -0.53
N TRP A 176 14.17 17.37 -0.56
CA TRP A 176 14.38 18.45 -1.53
C TRP A 176 15.73 19.17 -1.34
N MET A 177 16.18 19.38 -0.11
CA MET A 177 17.50 20.00 0.18
C MET A 177 18.65 19.14 -0.38
N GLY A 178 18.54 17.82 -0.29
CA GLY A 178 19.53 16.88 -0.84
C GLY A 178 19.60 16.81 -2.38
N ARG A 179 18.74 17.51 -3.10
CA ARG A 179 18.54 17.40 -4.56
C ARG A 179 19.77 17.50 -5.45
N LYS A 180 20.82 18.17 -4.98
CA LYS A 180 22.08 18.36 -5.71
C LYS A 180 23.07 17.20 -5.53
N GLN A 181 22.86 16.36 -4.51
CA GLN A 181 23.76 15.26 -4.14
C GLN A 181 23.30 13.91 -4.69
N TYR A 182 22.03 13.81 -5.10
CA TYR A 182 21.47 12.54 -5.54
C TYR A 182 21.86 12.19 -6.98
N VAL A 183 22.22 10.93 -7.18
CA VAL A 183 22.27 10.32 -8.50
C VAL A 183 20.83 10.16 -9.01
N ARG A 184 20.54 10.73 -10.17
CA ARG A 184 19.21 10.70 -10.78
C ARG A 184 19.24 9.89 -12.06
N VAL A 185 18.53 8.77 -12.06
CA VAL A 185 18.34 7.96 -13.26
C VAL A 185 17.20 8.56 -14.07
N PRO A 186 17.43 8.94 -15.35
CA PRO A 186 16.36 9.48 -16.18
C PRO A 186 15.30 8.41 -16.48
N PRO A 187 14.02 8.82 -16.71
CA PRO A 187 12.98 7.88 -17.08
C PRO A 187 13.25 7.30 -18.48
N SER A 188 12.92 6.02 -18.67
CA SER A 188 12.99 5.35 -19.96
C SER A 188 11.77 5.74 -20.80
N ARG A 189 11.92 6.76 -21.66
CA ARG A 189 10.82 7.28 -22.50
C ARG A 189 10.54 6.45 -23.73
N GLY A 190 11.40 5.50 -24.09
CA GLY A 190 11.22 4.61 -25.24
C GLY A 190 10.11 3.58 -25.04
N GLU A 191 9.44 3.16 -26.10
CA GLU A 191 8.68 1.92 -26.05
C GLU A 191 9.68 0.77 -25.94
N ASP A 192 9.59 0.01 -24.89
CA ASP A 192 10.33 -1.24 -24.75
C ASP A 192 9.56 -2.32 -25.54
N PRO A 193 10.05 -2.76 -26.70
CA PRO A 193 9.39 -3.81 -27.46
C PRO A 193 9.28 -5.11 -26.67
N ASP A 194 10.21 -5.34 -25.72
CA ASP A 194 10.29 -6.51 -24.87
C ASP A 194 9.60 -6.33 -23.50
N SER A 195 8.77 -5.28 -23.34
CA SER A 195 8.00 -5.07 -22.12
C SER A 195 7.06 -6.24 -21.82
N PHE A 196 6.80 -6.48 -20.54
CA PHE A 196 5.86 -7.51 -20.06
C PHE A 196 4.54 -7.50 -20.86
N TYR A 197 3.96 -6.32 -21.06
CA TYR A 197 2.70 -6.17 -21.80
C TYR A 197 2.83 -6.62 -23.26
N ASN A 198 3.88 -6.21 -23.97
CA ASN A 198 4.08 -6.56 -25.37
C ASN A 198 4.32 -8.06 -25.54
N VAL A 199 5.16 -8.66 -24.68
CA VAL A 199 5.40 -10.12 -24.69
C VAL A 199 4.10 -10.88 -24.40
N ALA A 200 3.36 -10.49 -23.35
CA ALA A 200 2.09 -11.14 -22.99
C ALA A 200 1.04 -11.01 -24.11
N ARG A 201 0.91 -9.81 -24.70
CA ARG A 201 0.03 -9.57 -25.86
C ARG A 201 0.42 -10.46 -27.04
N THR A 202 1.70 -10.51 -27.39
CA THR A 202 2.19 -11.35 -28.49
C THR A 202 1.92 -12.83 -28.21
N ALA A 203 2.16 -13.31 -26.98
CA ALA A 203 1.87 -14.67 -26.57
C ALA A 203 0.39 -15.04 -26.80
N LEU A 204 -0.53 -14.16 -26.43
CA LEU A 204 -1.98 -14.41 -26.57
C LEU A 204 -2.48 -14.26 -27.99
N THR A 205 -1.93 -13.32 -28.77
CA THR A 205 -2.50 -12.96 -30.10
C THR A 205 -1.86 -13.69 -31.27
N THR A 206 -0.63 -14.23 -31.12
CA THR A 206 0.05 -14.92 -32.22
C THR A 206 -0.64 -16.25 -32.56
N PRO A 207 -1.14 -16.41 -33.78
CA PRO A 207 -1.64 -17.69 -34.27
C PRO A 207 -0.46 -18.64 -34.56
N ILE A 208 -0.63 -19.91 -34.25
CA ILE A 208 0.24 -21.00 -34.72
C ILE A 208 -0.66 -22.00 -35.43
N ASP A 209 -0.29 -22.38 -36.63
CA ASP A 209 -1.05 -23.32 -37.45
C ASP A 209 -1.17 -24.68 -36.75
N GLY A 210 -2.38 -25.22 -36.70
CA GLY A 210 -2.69 -26.49 -36.01
C GLY A 210 -2.81 -26.39 -34.49
N GLN A 211 -2.61 -25.23 -33.87
CA GLN A 211 -2.75 -25.06 -32.41
C GLN A 211 -3.92 -24.13 -32.04
N GLY A 212 -4.80 -24.61 -31.16
CA GLY A 212 -5.91 -23.81 -30.62
C GLY A 212 -5.43 -22.61 -29.82
N ARG A 213 -6.29 -21.59 -29.63
CA ARG A 213 -6.04 -20.38 -28.87
C ARG A 213 -6.59 -20.47 -27.42
N THR A 214 -6.39 -21.62 -26.78
CA THR A 214 -6.94 -21.88 -25.43
C THR A 214 -6.53 -20.85 -24.39
N GLY A 215 -5.28 -20.39 -24.40
CA GLY A 215 -4.81 -19.36 -23.47
C GLY A 215 -5.48 -18.00 -23.69
N LEU A 216 -5.76 -17.62 -24.95
CA LEU A 216 -6.54 -16.42 -25.25
C LEU A 216 -7.97 -16.53 -24.71
N TRP A 217 -8.63 -17.67 -24.91
CA TRP A 217 -9.98 -17.92 -24.40
C TRP A 217 -10.03 -17.87 -22.87
N VAL A 218 -9.02 -18.43 -22.18
CA VAL A 218 -8.91 -18.36 -20.73
C VAL A 218 -8.75 -16.92 -20.26
N ALA A 219 -7.87 -16.14 -20.89
CA ALA A 219 -7.68 -14.73 -20.52
C ALA A 219 -8.96 -13.90 -20.78
N GLN A 220 -9.66 -14.15 -21.89
CA GLN A 220 -10.94 -13.49 -22.20
C GLN A 220 -12.04 -13.89 -21.21
N ALA A 221 -12.11 -15.16 -20.79
CA ALA A 221 -13.05 -15.59 -19.76
C ALA A 221 -12.83 -14.84 -18.43
N GLY A 222 -11.58 -14.61 -18.03
CA GLY A 222 -11.25 -13.78 -16.86
C GLY A 222 -11.71 -12.33 -17.02
N ALA A 223 -11.53 -11.74 -18.20
CA ALA A 223 -12.00 -10.39 -18.48
C ALA A 223 -13.52 -10.28 -18.46
N VAL A 224 -14.22 -11.24 -19.07
CA VAL A 224 -15.70 -11.31 -19.04
C VAL A 224 -16.20 -11.48 -17.61
N LEU A 225 -15.58 -12.35 -16.83
CA LEU A 225 -15.94 -12.57 -15.43
C LEU A 225 -15.76 -11.28 -14.59
N ALA A 226 -14.65 -10.58 -14.79
CA ALA A 226 -14.39 -9.31 -14.09
C ALA A 226 -15.44 -8.23 -14.46
N VAL A 227 -15.77 -8.09 -15.74
CA VAL A 227 -16.83 -7.17 -16.21
C VAL A 227 -18.18 -7.58 -15.65
N ALA A 228 -18.52 -8.88 -15.67
CA ALA A 228 -19.77 -9.38 -15.10
C ALA A 228 -19.90 -9.06 -13.58
N MET A 229 -18.84 -9.29 -12.81
CA MET A 229 -18.82 -8.95 -11.38
C MET A 229 -19.04 -7.45 -11.14
N LEU A 230 -18.36 -6.58 -11.87
CA LEU A 230 -18.53 -5.12 -11.77
C LEU A 230 -19.92 -4.68 -12.21
N SER A 231 -20.48 -5.32 -13.24
CA SER A 231 -21.86 -5.07 -13.68
C SER A 231 -22.88 -5.52 -12.63
N CYS A 232 -22.68 -6.69 -12.01
CA CYS A 232 -23.55 -7.14 -10.90
C CYS A 232 -23.51 -6.18 -9.72
N TRP A 233 -22.34 -5.64 -9.39
CA TRP A 233 -22.25 -4.60 -8.36
C TRP A 233 -23.03 -3.33 -8.76
N ALA A 234 -22.91 -2.88 -10.02
CA ALA A 234 -23.55 -1.64 -10.49
C ALA A 234 -25.07 -1.75 -10.58
N PHE A 235 -25.59 -2.87 -11.09
CA PHE A 235 -27.02 -3.09 -11.32
C PHE A 235 -27.71 -3.80 -10.14
N LYS A 236 -26.97 -4.35 -9.19
CA LYS A 236 -27.46 -5.04 -7.97
C LYS A 236 -28.61 -6.03 -8.24
N PRO A 237 -28.43 -7.02 -9.13
CA PRO A 237 -29.46 -8.03 -9.36
C PRO A 237 -29.74 -8.81 -8.04
N ALA A 238 -30.94 -9.37 -7.90
CA ALA A 238 -31.42 -10.01 -6.66
C ALA A 238 -30.52 -11.15 -6.14
N PHE A 239 -29.75 -11.79 -7.01
CA PHE A 239 -28.81 -12.87 -6.61
C PHE A 239 -27.45 -12.32 -6.11
N TRP A 240 -27.17 -10.99 -6.27
CA TRP A 240 -25.89 -10.41 -5.84
C TRP A 240 -25.93 -10.15 -4.34
N PRO A 241 -24.94 -10.65 -3.56
CA PRO A 241 -24.94 -10.49 -2.11
C PRO A 241 -24.88 -9.01 -1.70
N GLU A 242 -25.76 -8.56 -0.82
CA GLU A 242 -25.85 -7.18 -0.36
C GLU A 242 -24.53 -6.67 0.27
N HIS A 243 -23.80 -7.56 0.96
CA HIS A 243 -22.51 -7.24 1.60
C HIS A 243 -21.34 -7.14 0.62
N PHE A 244 -21.53 -7.47 -0.68
CA PHE A 244 -20.50 -7.29 -1.71
C PHE A 244 -20.51 -5.85 -2.21
N GLY A 245 -19.91 -4.95 -1.39
CA GLY A 245 -19.65 -3.57 -1.78
C GLY A 245 -18.66 -3.45 -2.95
N PHE A 246 -18.47 -2.22 -3.44
CA PHE A 246 -17.56 -1.93 -4.56
C PHE A 246 -16.15 -2.51 -4.37
N VAL A 247 -15.60 -2.34 -3.17
CA VAL A 247 -14.21 -2.73 -2.87
C VAL A 247 -14.03 -4.25 -3.00
N ILE A 248 -14.90 -5.04 -2.38
CA ILE A 248 -14.84 -6.51 -2.46
C ILE A 248 -14.99 -6.96 -3.91
N THR A 249 -15.98 -6.40 -4.62
CA THR A 249 -16.22 -6.72 -6.02
C THR A 249 -15.03 -6.37 -6.92
N ALA A 250 -14.44 -5.18 -6.74
CA ALA A 250 -13.27 -4.75 -7.49
C ALA A 250 -12.05 -5.65 -7.23
N CYS A 251 -11.82 -6.06 -5.96
CA CYS A 251 -10.75 -6.99 -5.62
C CYS A 251 -10.95 -8.37 -6.27
N LEU A 252 -12.17 -8.90 -6.25
CA LEU A 252 -12.49 -10.17 -6.89
C LEU A 252 -12.34 -10.10 -8.42
N ALA A 253 -12.81 -9.00 -9.03
CA ALA A 253 -12.67 -8.76 -10.47
C ALA A 253 -11.19 -8.64 -10.88
N LEU A 254 -10.39 -7.91 -10.12
CA LEU A 254 -8.95 -7.80 -10.35
C LEU A 254 -8.24 -9.14 -10.14
N GLY A 255 -8.61 -9.89 -9.11
CA GLY A 255 -8.12 -11.24 -8.86
C GLY A 255 -8.41 -12.19 -10.04
N ALA A 256 -9.62 -12.13 -10.58
CA ALA A 256 -9.99 -12.90 -11.76
C ALA A 256 -9.15 -12.50 -13.00
N LEU A 257 -8.97 -11.20 -13.25
CA LEU A 257 -8.12 -10.71 -14.34
C LEU A 257 -6.68 -11.22 -14.23
N ILE A 258 -6.09 -11.14 -13.05
CA ILE A 258 -4.71 -11.57 -12.80
C ILE A 258 -4.59 -13.10 -12.94
N ALA A 259 -5.51 -13.85 -12.33
CA ALA A 259 -5.45 -15.31 -12.33
C ALA A 259 -5.66 -15.88 -13.73
N PHE A 260 -6.76 -15.53 -14.39
CA PHE A 260 -7.09 -16.05 -15.72
C PHE A 260 -6.20 -15.44 -16.81
N GLY A 261 -5.86 -14.14 -16.70
CA GLY A 261 -4.93 -13.48 -17.61
C GLY A 261 -3.53 -14.09 -17.53
N GLY A 262 -3.01 -14.25 -16.31
CA GLY A 262 -1.71 -14.88 -16.07
C GLY A 262 -1.67 -16.36 -16.53
N MET A 263 -2.73 -17.11 -16.25
CA MET A 263 -2.87 -18.50 -16.72
C MET A 263 -2.88 -18.55 -18.25
N GLY A 264 -3.69 -17.70 -18.90
CA GLY A 264 -3.78 -17.63 -20.35
C GLY A 264 -2.45 -17.29 -21.01
N VAL A 265 -1.72 -16.29 -20.49
CA VAL A 265 -0.36 -15.95 -20.96
C VAL A 265 0.60 -17.13 -20.76
N SER A 266 0.58 -17.76 -19.59
CA SER A 266 1.46 -18.90 -19.27
C SER A 266 1.27 -20.07 -20.23
N MET A 267 0.02 -20.36 -20.63
CA MET A 267 -0.31 -21.46 -21.56
C MET A 267 0.24 -21.24 -22.96
N GLN A 268 0.44 -19.98 -23.38
CA GLN A 268 0.84 -19.64 -24.76
C GLN A 268 2.14 -18.83 -24.82
N LEU A 269 2.90 -18.73 -23.72
CA LEU A 269 4.06 -17.86 -23.62
C LEU A 269 5.15 -18.17 -24.65
N GLU A 270 5.33 -19.44 -24.99
CA GLU A 270 6.31 -19.87 -26.01
C GLU A 270 6.04 -19.28 -27.41
N ARG A 271 4.81 -18.86 -27.70
CA ARG A 271 4.46 -18.21 -28.98
C ARG A 271 5.10 -16.82 -29.13
N ALA A 272 5.60 -16.24 -28.07
CA ALA A 272 6.32 -14.97 -28.10
C ALA A 272 7.80 -15.13 -28.50
N ARG A 273 8.37 -16.35 -28.42
CA ARG A 273 9.74 -16.62 -28.88
C ARG A 273 9.87 -16.36 -30.38
N GLY A 274 11.03 -15.83 -30.76
CA GLY A 274 11.29 -15.43 -32.16
C GLY A 274 10.74 -14.05 -32.55
N ARG A 275 9.84 -13.48 -31.78
CA ARG A 275 9.38 -12.08 -31.92
C ARG A 275 9.92 -11.16 -30.83
N HIS A 276 10.24 -11.73 -29.69
CA HIS A 276 10.85 -11.09 -28.53
C HIS A 276 12.12 -11.85 -28.14
N SER A 277 13.00 -11.19 -27.40
CA SER A 277 14.20 -11.82 -26.89
C SER A 277 13.85 -12.98 -25.94
N ASP A 278 14.64 -14.05 -25.95
CA ASP A 278 14.43 -15.20 -25.06
C ASP A 278 14.48 -14.76 -23.57
N ALA A 279 15.35 -13.81 -23.25
CA ALA A 279 15.46 -13.25 -21.92
C ALA A 279 14.16 -12.54 -21.48
N ALA A 280 13.47 -11.83 -22.38
CA ALA A 280 12.20 -11.19 -22.06
C ALA A 280 11.09 -12.22 -21.82
N VAL A 281 11.01 -13.27 -22.65
CA VAL A 281 10.03 -14.36 -22.48
C VAL A 281 10.25 -15.08 -21.14
N ASP A 282 11.51 -15.39 -20.79
CA ASP A 282 11.84 -16.05 -19.52
C ASP A 282 11.62 -15.14 -18.31
N SER A 283 11.81 -13.83 -18.47
CA SER A 283 11.46 -12.84 -17.45
C SER A 283 9.95 -12.82 -17.17
N VAL A 284 9.12 -12.80 -18.23
CA VAL A 284 7.65 -12.88 -18.08
C VAL A 284 7.25 -14.18 -17.38
N ARG A 285 7.86 -15.31 -17.76
CA ARG A 285 7.62 -16.60 -17.08
C ARG A 285 7.95 -16.54 -15.59
N SER A 286 9.06 -15.92 -15.24
CA SER A 286 9.49 -15.75 -13.85
C SER A 286 8.50 -14.91 -13.07
N VAL A 287 8.03 -13.79 -13.62
CA VAL A 287 6.99 -12.95 -13.00
C VAL A 287 5.69 -13.73 -12.77
N LEU A 288 5.21 -14.49 -13.77
CA LEU A 288 3.99 -15.30 -13.62
C LEU A 288 4.10 -16.36 -12.51
N ARG A 289 5.28 -16.99 -12.38
CA ARG A 289 5.55 -17.93 -11.27
C ARG A 289 5.57 -17.23 -9.91
N LEU A 290 6.16 -16.04 -9.83
CA LEU A 290 6.20 -15.24 -8.60
C LEU A 290 4.80 -14.82 -8.14
N ILE A 291 3.88 -14.51 -9.05
CA ILE A 291 2.48 -14.17 -8.70
C ILE A 291 1.82 -15.31 -7.89
N ILE A 292 2.05 -16.56 -8.28
CA ILE A 292 1.53 -17.73 -7.54
C ILE A 292 2.16 -17.78 -6.14
N GLY A 293 3.48 -17.57 -6.04
CA GLY A 293 4.18 -17.52 -4.76
C GLY A 293 3.67 -16.40 -3.85
N PHE A 294 3.33 -15.24 -4.39
CA PHE A 294 2.77 -14.12 -3.65
C PHE A 294 1.29 -14.30 -3.25
N ALA A 295 0.55 -15.15 -3.94
CA ALA A 295 -0.82 -15.48 -3.55
C ALA A 295 -0.89 -16.28 -2.24
N LEU A 296 0.09 -17.13 -1.96
CA LEU A 296 0.12 -17.98 -0.78
C LEU A 296 0.16 -17.22 0.57
N PRO A 297 0.99 -16.17 0.77
CA PRO A 297 1.00 -15.40 2.01
C PRO A 297 -0.16 -14.41 2.16
N THR A 298 -1.07 -14.27 1.17
CA THR A 298 -2.19 -13.32 1.22
C THR A 298 -3.07 -13.50 2.46
N PRO A 299 -3.47 -14.72 2.89
CA PRO A 299 -4.24 -14.88 4.13
C PRO A 299 -3.48 -14.43 5.38
N CYS A 300 -2.17 -14.66 5.42
CA CYS A 300 -1.33 -14.20 6.54
C CYS A 300 -1.28 -12.66 6.60
N TRP A 301 -1.11 -12.00 5.45
CA TRP A 301 -1.12 -10.54 5.38
C TRP A 301 -2.48 -9.93 5.72
N SER A 302 -3.59 -10.56 5.32
CA SER A 302 -4.92 -10.06 5.70
C SER A 302 -5.18 -10.16 7.20
N LEU A 303 -4.70 -11.21 7.88
CA LEU A 303 -4.72 -11.30 9.34
C LEU A 303 -3.81 -10.26 9.99
N PHE A 304 -2.60 -10.07 9.46
CA PHE A 304 -1.65 -9.08 9.98
C PHE A 304 -2.19 -7.65 9.89
N ASP A 305 -2.91 -7.30 8.85
CA ASP A 305 -3.48 -5.95 8.71
C ASP A 305 -4.64 -5.68 9.68
N GLN A 306 -5.29 -6.71 10.24
CA GLN A 306 -6.29 -6.57 11.30
C GLN A 306 -5.75 -5.90 12.58
N LYS A 307 -4.43 -5.93 12.78
CA LYS A 307 -3.79 -5.33 13.97
C LYS A 307 -4.07 -3.83 14.13
N ALA A 308 -4.27 -3.09 13.04
CA ALA A 308 -4.54 -1.65 13.04
C ALA A 308 -6.04 -1.31 12.96
N SER A 309 -6.91 -2.31 12.88
CA SER A 309 -8.36 -2.16 12.78
C SER A 309 -9.08 -2.98 13.86
N THR A 310 -9.43 -4.21 13.55
CA THR A 310 -10.24 -5.08 14.42
C THR A 310 -9.58 -5.34 15.77
N TRP A 311 -8.28 -5.62 15.81
CA TRP A 311 -7.60 -5.94 17.07
C TRP A 311 -7.46 -4.74 18.02
N VAL A 312 -7.34 -3.52 17.48
CA VAL A 312 -7.34 -2.30 18.33
C VAL A 312 -8.71 -2.11 18.99
N LEU A 313 -9.81 -2.32 18.25
CA LEU A 313 -11.16 -2.22 18.79
C LEU A 313 -11.41 -3.33 19.82
N GLN A 314 -11.03 -4.57 19.52
CA GLN A 314 -11.11 -5.69 20.47
C GLN A 314 -10.26 -5.45 21.71
N GLY A 315 -9.04 -4.92 21.55
CA GLY A 315 -8.15 -4.59 22.67
C GLY A 315 -8.74 -3.57 23.65
N LYS A 316 -9.62 -2.66 23.18
CA LYS A 316 -10.33 -1.72 24.06
C LYS A 316 -11.36 -2.39 24.98
N THR A 317 -11.92 -3.53 24.56
CA THR A 317 -12.89 -4.31 25.36
C THR A 317 -12.24 -5.33 26.27
N MET A 318 -10.93 -5.60 26.08
CA MET A 318 -10.18 -6.52 26.94
C MET A 318 -9.79 -5.83 28.24
N MET A 319 -9.79 -6.58 29.33
CA MET A 319 -9.30 -6.09 30.62
C MET A 319 -7.81 -5.85 30.55
N VAL A 320 -7.38 -4.61 30.84
CA VAL A 320 -5.97 -4.26 30.94
C VAL A 320 -5.49 -4.53 32.37
N PRO A 321 -4.43 -5.31 32.58
CA PRO A 321 -3.94 -5.66 33.93
C PRO A 321 -3.12 -4.50 34.53
N HIS A 322 -3.80 -3.38 34.81
CA HIS A 322 -3.14 -2.15 35.34
C HIS A 322 -2.43 -2.37 36.67
N ASP A 323 -2.88 -3.32 37.47
CA ASP A 323 -2.36 -3.58 38.82
C ASP A 323 -1.24 -4.63 38.85
N GLN A 324 -0.85 -5.17 37.70
CA GLN A 324 0.20 -6.17 37.62
C GLN A 324 1.57 -5.51 37.49
N TRP A 325 2.54 -5.90 38.35
CA TRP A 325 3.89 -5.33 38.41
C TRP A 325 4.67 -5.44 37.09
N TRP A 326 4.37 -6.44 36.25
CA TRP A 326 4.97 -6.65 34.94
C TRP A 326 4.34 -5.82 33.82
N TRP A 327 3.20 -5.15 34.07
CA TRP A 327 2.53 -4.36 33.06
C TRP A 327 3.09 -2.93 33.05
N PRO A 328 3.58 -2.42 31.90
CA PRO A 328 4.14 -1.07 31.81
C PRO A 328 3.04 0.01 31.75
N SER A 329 2.21 0.10 32.79
CA SER A 329 1.05 1.01 32.86
C SER A 329 1.37 2.49 32.66
N MET A 330 2.63 2.90 32.92
CA MET A 330 3.10 4.26 32.63
C MET A 330 3.25 4.54 31.13
N LEU A 331 3.56 3.51 30.35
CA LEU A 331 3.84 3.64 28.91
C LEU A 331 2.66 3.19 28.05
N VAL A 332 1.96 2.13 28.45
CA VAL A 332 0.86 1.53 27.68
C VAL A 332 -0.46 1.84 28.36
N LYS A 333 -1.16 2.85 27.85
CA LYS A 333 -2.46 3.33 28.33
C LYS A 333 -3.60 3.11 27.35
N GLU A 334 -3.26 2.87 26.08
CA GLU A 334 -4.21 2.73 24.98
C GLU A 334 -3.95 1.44 24.22
N ALA A 335 -5.02 0.74 23.80
CA ALA A 335 -4.92 -0.52 23.05
C ALA A 335 -4.09 -0.38 21.76
N GLY A 336 -4.18 0.77 21.07
CA GLY A 336 -3.40 1.06 19.87
C GLY A 336 -1.88 1.05 20.09
N GLN A 337 -1.41 1.30 21.30
CA GLN A 337 0.03 1.31 21.64
C GLN A 337 0.66 -0.09 21.58
N MET A 338 -0.13 -1.16 21.70
CA MET A 338 0.37 -2.53 21.56
C MET A 338 1.01 -2.79 20.18
N GLN A 339 0.64 -2.01 19.17
CA GLN A 339 1.27 -2.07 17.85
C GLN A 339 2.75 -1.66 17.86
N ALA A 340 3.23 -0.98 18.90
CA ALA A 340 4.64 -0.61 19.04
C ALA A 340 5.55 -1.82 19.34
N LEU A 341 5.00 -2.93 19.84
CA LEU A 341 5.78 -4.11 20.22
C LEU A 341 6.49 -4.74 19.00
N ASN A 342 5.81 -4.86 17.87
CA ASN A 342 6.39 -5.45 16.66
C ASN A 342 7.61 -4.65 16.14
N PRO A 343 7.53 -3.33 15.87
CA PRO A 343 8.69 -2.57 15.43
C PRO A 343 9.81 -2.51 16.49
N LEU A 344 9.49 -2.56 17.77
CA LEU A 344 10.49 -2.65 18.84
C LEU A 344 11.31 -3.95 18.72
N LEU A 345 10.65 -5.09 18.62
CA LEU A 345 11.32 -6.38 18.48
C LEU A 345 12.17 -6.44 17.21
N VAL A 346 11.65 -5.92 16.09
CA VAL A 346 12.41 -5.86 14.84
C VAL A 346 13.67 -5.01 15.00
N MET A 347 13.61 -3.84 15.65
CA MET A 347 14.80 -3.02 15.90
C MET A 347 15.85 -3.70 16.77
N LEU A 348 15.44 -4.56 17.69
CA LEU A 348 16.35 -5.32 18.55
C LEU A 348 17.02 -6.49 17.81
N ILE A 349 16.35 -7.06 16.80
CA ILE A 349 16.82 -8.24 16.06
C ILE A 349 17.71 -7.85 14.87
N ILE A 350 17.45 -6.72 14.19
CA ILE A 350 18.21 -6.31 12.99
C ILE A 350 19.74 -6.26 13.19
N PRO A 351 20.28 -5.78 14.34
CA PRO A 351 21.75 -5.72 14.53
C PRO A 351 22.44 -7.08 14.60
N PHE A 352 21.71 -8.17 14.77
CA PHE A 352 22.20 -9.54 14.88
C PHE A 352 21.90 -10.36 13.62
#